data_c3e0f009ac516e76caa3b7bdbcbfc499
#
_entry.id   c3e0f009ac516e76caa3b7bdbcbfc499
#
_cell.length_a   1.000
_cell.length_b   1.000
_cell.length_c   1.000
_cell.angle_alpha   90.00
_cell.angle_beta   90.00
_cell.angle_gamma   90.00
#
_symmetry.space_group_name_H-M   'P 1'
#
loop_
_entity.id
_entity.type
_entity.pdbx_description
1 polymer ?
#
loop_
_entity_poly.entity_id
_entity_poly.type
_entity_poly.pdbx_seq_one_letter_code
_entity_poly.pdbx_strand_id
1 'polypeptide(L)'
;MNETGLALTGQTGNLAPADKKIYALRDVTASVDSIPLIASSIMSKKIASGADAIVLDVKTGNGAFMKNMQDAEKLAKQMVMIGTNSGRNTIAVISDMNEPLGYAVGNALEVKEAVDTLKGRGPEDVVELCLELGAQMLIASEITDDRQAAVDMLKKSIENGSAYEKFAEFV
;
A
#
# COMPACT_ATOMS: atom_id res chain seq x y z
N MET A 1 7.05 -13.39 10.50
CA MET A 1 8.09 -12.38 10.22
C MET A 1 9.51 -12.88 10.46
N ASN A 2 9.75 -13.64 11.51
CA ASN A 2 11.14 -14.06 11.80
C ASN A 2 11.73 -15.10 10.82
N GLU A 3 10.90 -15.82 10.10
CA GLU A 3 11.32 -16.85 9.14
C GLU A 3 11.40 -16.30 7.71
N THR A 4 10.35 -15.64 7.25
CA THR A 4 10.25 -15.17 5.86
C THR A 4 10.60 -13.69 5.66
N GLY A 5 10.66 -12.88 6.74
CA GLY A 5 10.85 -11.43 6.65
C GLY A 5 9.65 -10.64 6.09
N LEU A 6 8.54 -11.33 5.76
CA LEU A 6 7.34 -10.76 5.17
C LEU A 6 6.12 -11.11 6.04
N ALA A 7 5.17 -10.18 6.15
CA ALA A 7 3.87 -10.43 6.74
C ALA A 7 2.78 -9.66 6.00
N LEU A 8 1.68 -10.34 5.71
CA LEU A 8 0.45 -9.73 5.21
C LEU A 8 -0.58 -9.76 6.33
N THR A 9 -1.08 -8.59 6.72
CA THR A 9 -2.05 -8.48 7.80
C THR A 9 -3.16 -7.52 7.44
N GLY A 10 -4.38 -7.91 7.76
CA GLY A 10 -5.52 -7.02 7.74
C GLY A 10 -5.77 -6.38 9.11
N GLN A 11 -6.89 -5.67 9.24
CA GLN A 11 -7.32 -5.12 10.52
C GLN A 11 -7.88 -6.24 11.42
N THR A 12 -7.01 -6.92 12.15
CA THR A 12 -7.37 -8.00 13.08
C THR A 12 -7.17 -7.58 14.53
N GLY A 13 -8.01 -8.12 15.42
CA GLY A 13 -7.81 -8.04 16.87
C GLY A 13 -7.75 -6.61 17.43
N ASN A 14 -6.72 -6.34 18.19
CA ASN A 14 -6.53 -5.12 18.98
C ASN A 14 -5.46 -4.18 18.43
N LEU A 15 -5.16 -4.21 17.12
CA LEU A 15 -4.11 -3.37 16.55
C LEU A 15 -4.37 -1.86 16.81
N ALA A 16 -5.61 -1.41 16.66
CA ALA A 16 -6.01 -0.05 16.97
C ALA A 16 -7.46 -0.05 17.53
N PRO A 17 -7.68 -0.47 18.78
CA PRO A 17 -9.03 -0.69 19.32
C PRO A 17 -9.87 0.58 19.40
N ALA A 18 -9.27 1.74 19.62
CA ALA A 18 -9.96 3.02 19.59
C ALA A 18 -10.46 3.35 18.17
N ASP A 19 -9.61 3.17 17.15
CA ASP A 19 -10.00 3.36 15.75
C ASP A 19 -11.17 2.47 15.35
N LYS A 20 -11.17 1.20 15.76
CA LYS A 20 -12.28 0.29 15.48
C LYS A 20 -13.62 0.82 15.97
N LYS A 21 -13.66 1.40 17.18
CA LYS A 21 -14.87 2.00 17.75
C LYS A 21 -15.28 3.28 17.02
N ILE A 22 -14.31 4.14 16.72
CA ILE A 22 -14.54 5.40 15.99
C ILE A 22 -15.02 5.10 14.57
N TYR A 23 -14.41 4.12 13.90
CA TYR A 23 -14.82 3.73 12.54
C TYR A 23 -16.26 3.21 12.51
N ALA A 24 -16.64 2.35 13.45
CA ALA A 24 -18.02 1.87 13.54
C ALA A 24 -19.03 3.01 13.77
N LEU A 25 -18.64 4.03 14.51
CA LEU A 25 -19.48 5.22 14.70
C LEU A 25 -19.59 6.06 13.41
N ARG A 26 -18.50 6.16 12.62
CA ARG A 26 -18.50 6.88 11.34
C ARG A 26 -19.50 6.30 10.34
N ASP A 27 -19.66 4.98 10.30
CA ASP A 27 -20.58 4.31 9.38
C ASP A 27 -22.04 4.73 9.57
N VAL A 28 -22.42 5.11 10.80
CA VAL A 28 -23.81 5.47 11.16
C VAL A 28 -24.04 6.98 11.33
N THR A 29 -23.01 7.81 11.22
CA THR A 29 -23.08 9.27 11.43
C THR A 29 -22.83 10.10 10.17
N ALA A 30 -22.84 9.48 8.98
CA ALA A 30 -22.56 10.13 7.68
C ALA A 30 -21.23 10.93 7.66
N SER A 31 -20.22 10.45 8.38
CA SER A 31 -18.89 11.09 8.45
C SER A 31 -17.79 10.22 7.80
N VAL A 32 -18.18 9.25 6.97
CA VAL A 32 -17.24 8.34 6.28
C VAL A 32 -16.28 9.10 5.37
N ASP A 33 -16.77 10.13 4.66
CA ASP A 33 -15.99 10.89 3.67
C ASP A 33 -15.08 11.98 4.29
N SER A 34 -15.05 12.08 5.62
CA SER A 34 -14.21 13.07 6.30
C SER A 34 -12.72 12.74 6.14
N ILE A 35 -12.00 13.52 5.33
CA ILE A 35 -10.56 13.33 5.08
C ILE A 35 -9.75 13.22 6.38
N PRO A 36 -9.92 14.10 7.41
CA PRO A 36 -9.19 13.96 8.67
C PRO A 36 -9.44 12.63 9.38
N LEU A 37 -10.67 12.14 9.36
CA LEU A 37 -11.03 10.86 9.97
C LEU A 37 -10.52 9.66 9.17
N ILE A 38 -10.47 9.75 7.84
CA ILE A 38 -9.85 8.74 6.97
C ILE A 38 -8.36 8.67 7.27
N ALA A 39 -7.66 9.81 7.24
CA ALA A 39 -6.24 9.89 7.52
C ALA A 39 -5.88 9.33 8.91
N SER A 40 -6.60 9.74 9.94
CA SER A 40 -6.43 9.27 11.32
C SER A 40 -6.62 7.75 11.43
N SER A 41 -7.68 7.20 10.83
CA SER A 41 -7.97 5.77 10.85
C SER A 41 -6.88 4.94 10.16
N ILE A 42 -6.41 5.37 8.99
CA ILE A 42 -5.34 4.68 8.26
C ILE A 42 -4.03 4.74 9.06
N MET A 43 -3.62 5.94 9.46
CA MET A 43 -2.31 6.15 10.08
C MET A 43 -2.20 5.57 11.48
N SER A 44 -3.28 5.55 12.27
CA SER A 44 -3.27 4.89 13.58
C SER A 44 -2.86 3.42 13.50
N LYS A 45 -3.31 2.69 12.48
CA LYS A 45 -2.96 1.29 12.25
C LYS A 45 -1.52 1.13 11.75
N LYS A 46 -1.06 1.99 10.86
CA LYS A 46 0.31 1.96 10.33
C LYS A 46 1.35 2.29 11.41
N ILE A 47 1.07 3.27 12.24
CA ILE A 47 1.92 3.63 13.38
C ILE A 47 1.91 2.52 14.45
N ALA A 48 0.74 1.96 14.76
CA ALA A 48 0.60 0.87 15.73
C ALA A 48 1.32 -0.42 15.31
N SER A 49 1.50 -0.67 14.00
CA SER A 49 2.29 -1.81 13.51
C SER A 49 3.79 -1.71 13.79
N GLY A 50 4.29 -0.53 14.18
CA GLY A 50 5.69 -0.32 14.53
C GLY A 50 6.63 -0.12 13.35
N ALA A 51 6.12 0.11 12.14
CA ALA A 51 6.96 0.33 10.96
C ALA A 51 7.77 1.63 11.07
N ASP A 52 9.04 1.60 10.70
CA ASP A 52 9.93 2.77 10.65
C ASP A 52 9.71 3.60 9.38
N ALA A 53 9.41 2.93 8.28
CA ALA A 53 9.05 3.54 7.00
C ALA A 53 7.64 3.12 6.57
N ILE A 54 6.88 4.05 6.00
CA ILE A 54 5.49 3.83 5.56
C ILE A 54 5.36 4.32 4.12
N VAL A 55 4.95 3.44 3.22
CA VAL A 55 4.55 3.81 1.86
C VAL A 55 3.04 3.60 1.73
N LEU A 56 2.36 4.64 1.29
CA LEU A 56 0.91 4.68 1.15
C LEU A 56 0.54 4.71 -0.33
N ASP A 57 -0.33 3.82 -0.74
CA ASP A 57 -1.02 3.89 -2.03
C ASP A 57 -2.37 4.58 -1.84
N VAL A 58 -2.52 5.79 -2.37
CA VAL A 58 -3.71 6.63 -2.25
C VAL A 58 -4.48 6.58 -3.56
N LYS A 59 -5.56 5.81 -3.55
CA LYS A 59 -6.39 5.62 -4.73
C LYS A 59 -7.27 6.85 -5.04
N THR A 60 -7.35 7.22 -6.32
CA THR A 60 -8.26 8.26 -6.82
C THR A 60 -9.05 7.75 -8.02
N GLY A 61 -10.29 8.18 -8.18
CA GLY A 61 -11.15 7.79 -9.29
C GLY A 61 -12.48 7.16 -8.87
N ASN A 62 -13.20 6.62 -9.82
CA ASN A 62 -14.57 6.13 -9.61
C ASN A 62 -14.69 4.99 -8.58
N GLY A 63 -13.68 4.13 -8.48
CA GLY A 63 -13.63 3.04 -7.49
C GLY A 63 -13.12 3.47 -6.12
N ALA A 64 -12.51 4.65 -5.99
CA ALA A 64 -11.90 5.13 -4.76
C ALA A 64 -12.85 5.97 -3.90
N PHE A 65 -12.46 6.19 -2.62
CA PHE A 65 -13.10 7.22 -1.78
C PHE A 65 -12.83 8.63 -2.32
N MET A 66 -11.60 8.90 -2.73
CA MET A 66 -11.21 10.18 -3.35
C MET A 66 -11.58 10.18 -4.83
N LYS A 67 -12.60 10.95 -5.19
CA LYS A 67 -13.15 10.99 -6.56
C LYS A 67 -12.34 11.87 -7.52
N ASN A 68 -11.44 12.68 -7.00
CA ASN A 68 -10.61 13.59 -7.79
C ASN A 68 -9.20 13.71 -7.20
N MET A 69 -8.28 14.18 -8.03
CA MET A 69 -6.87 14.35 -7.67
C MET A 69 -6.67 15.31 -6.50
N GLN A 70 -7.45 16.39 -6.43
CA GLN A 70 -7.28 17.41 -5.39
C GLN A 70 -7.57 16.85 -3.99
N ASP A 71 -8.59 16.03 -3.84
CA ASP A 71 -8.93 15.41 -2.55
C ASP A 71 -7.98 14.27 -2.21
N ALA A 72 -7.51 13.51 -3.22
CA ALA A 72 -6.45 12.52 -3.03
C ALA A 72 -5.15 13.17 -2.54
N GLU A 73 -4.75 14.31 -3.11
CA GLU A 73 -3.58 15.06 -2.62
C GLU A 73 -3.75 15.59 -1.19
N LYS A 74 -4.94 16.10 -0.83
CA LYS A 74 -5.21 16.54 0.54
C LYS A 74 -5.07 15.40 1.52
N LEU A 75 -5.65 14.24 1.20
CA LEU A 75 -5.55 13.03 2.02
C LEU A 75 -4.09 12.57 2.14
N ALA A 76 -3.37 12.47 1.02
CA ALA A 76 -1.96 12.08 0.98
C ALA A 76 -1.09 12.99 1.85
N LYS A 77 -1.20 14.31 1.67
CA LYS A 77 -0.47 15.31 2.46
C LYS A 77 -0.75 15.19 3.95
N GLN A 78 -2.01 14.98 4.32
CA GLN A 78 -2.39 14.83 5.73
C GLN A 78 -1.83 13.54 6.34
N MET A 79 -1.86 12.43 5.62
CA MET A 79 -1.29 11.17 6.09
C MET A 79 0.25 11.23 6.22
N VAL A 80 0.92 11.82 5.23
CA VAL A 80 2.38 12.05 5.29
C VAL A 80 2.75 12.91 6.49
N MET A 81 2.02 14.01 6.73
CA MET A 81 2.23 14.88 7.88
C MET A 81 2.05 14.14 9.21
N ILE A 82 1.02 13.29 9.35
CA ILE A 82 0.80 12.48 10.56
C ILE A 82 1.98 11.52 10.77
N GLY A 83 2.42 10.82 9.73
CA GLY A 83 3.52 9.87 9.82
C GLY A 83 4.83 10.56 10.19
N THR A 84 5.18 11.64 9.51
CA THR A 84 6.40 12.43 9.76
C THR A 84 6.40 13.00 11.18
N ASN A 85 5.28 13.58 11.64
CA ASN A 85 5.16 14.10 13.02
C ASN A 85 5.23 12.99 14.08
N SER A 86 4.98 11.74 13.69
CA SER A 86 5.14 10.56 14.55
C SER A 86 6.52 9.91 14.44
N GLY A 87 7.49 10.58 13.78
CA GLY A 87 8.86 10.10 13.60
C GLY A 87 8.99 8.94 12.61
N ARG A 88 8.08 8.82 11.64
CA ARG A 88 8.09 7.78 10.61
C ARG A 88 8.43 8.37 9.24
N ASN A 89 9.35 7.75 8.52
CA ASN A 89 9.59 8.09 7.13
C ASN A 89 8.36 7.70 6.31
N THR A 90 7.61 8.68 5.79
CA THR A 90 6.30 8.41 5.18
C THR A 90 6.23 9.01 3.78
N ILE A 91 5.93 8.16 2.81
CA ILE A 91 5.76 8.51 1.40
C ILE A 91 4.33 8.13 0.98
N ALA A 92 3.70 8.95 0.14
CA ALA A 92 2.41 8.64 -0.47
C ALA A 92 2.53 8.69 -2.00
N VAL A 93 2.04 7.65 -2.66
CA VAL A 93 1.87 7.55 -4.11
C VAL A 93 0.37 7.67 -4.40
N ILE A 94 -0.01 8.52 -5.34
CA ILE A 94 -1.41 8.61 -5.81
C ILE A 94 -1.53 7.77 -7.07
N SER A 95 -2.49 6.85 -7.07
CA SER A 95 -2.72 5.94 -8.18
C SER A 95 -4.18 5.94 -8.65
N ASP A 96 -4.39 5.59 -9.91
CA ASP A 96 -5.73 5.55 -10.50
C ASP A 96 -6.54 4.34 -10.03
N MET A 97 -7.84 4.56 -9.82
CA MET A 97 -8.82 3.52 -9.53
C MET A 97 -10.14 3.80 -10.27
N ASN A 98 -10.06 4.26 -11.52
CA ASN A 98 -11.23 4.37 -12.39
C ASN A 98 -11.67 3.01 -12.91
N GLU A 99 -10.72 2.09 -13.03
CA GLU A 99 -10.91 0.70 -13.44
C GLU A 99 -10.27 -0.24 -12.42
N PRO A 100 -10.67 -1.52 -12.37
CA PRO A 100 -9.94 -2.52 -11.58
C PRO A 100 -8.49 -2.63 -12.03
N LEU A 101 -7.57 -2.81 -11.09
CA LEU A 101 -6.17 -3.05 -11.38
C LEU A 101 -5.99 -4.47 -11.95
N GLY A 102 -5.30 -4.61 -13.07
CA GLY A 102 -5.13 -5.88 -13.75
C GLY A 102 -6.42 -6.39 -14.40
N TYR A 103 -6.44 -7.67 -14.73
CA TYR A 103 -7.57 -8.33 -15.41
C TYR A 103 -8.39 -9.23 -14.49
N ALA A 104 -7.80 -9.67 -13.39
CA ALA A 104 -8.44 -10.61 -12.49
C ALA A 104 -9.33 -9.88 -11.47
N VAL A 105 -10.55 -10.41 -11.27
CA VAL A 105 -11.49 -9.95 -10.24
C VAL A 105 -11.95 -11.15 -9.43
N GLY A 106 -11.59 -11.19 -8.17
CA GLY A 106 -11.92 -12.26 -7.22
C GLY A 106 -10.68 -12.86 -6.55
N ASN A 107 -10.79 -13.19 -5.28
CA ASN A 107 -9.64 -13.50 -4.39
C ASN A 107 -8.65 -14.51 -5.00
N ALA A 108 -9.13 -15.67 -5.46
CA ALA A 108 -8.25 -16.71 -6.01
C ALA A 108 -7.67 -16.31 -7.37
N LEU A 109 -8.42 -15.56 -8.18
CA LEU A 109 -7.98 -15.09 -9.49
C LEU A 109 -6.91 -14.01 -9.34
N GLU A 110 -7.09 -13.08 -8.42
CA GLU A 110 -6.12 -12.02 -8.13
C GLU A 110 -4.81 -12.57 -7.56
N VAL A 111 -4.88 -13.58 -6.68
CA VAL A 111 -3.67 -14.29 -6.20
C VAL A 111 -2.94 -14.99 -7.36
N LYS A 112 -3.68 -15.61 -8.29
CA LYS A 112 -3.09 -16.22 -9.47
C LYS A 112 -2.41 -15.18 -10.36
N GLU A 113 -3.06 -14.04 -10.59
CA GLU A 113 -2.49 -12.92 -11.35
C GLU A 113 -1.23 -12.35 -10.67
N ALA A 114 -1.24 -12.21 -9.33
CA ALA A 114 -0.06 -11.80 -8.57
C ALA A 114 1.11 -12.80 -8.75
N VAL A 115 0.83 -14.10 -8.72
CA VAL A 115 1.83 -15.15 -9.00
C VAL A 115 2.36 -15.04 -10.43
N ASP A 116 1.50 -14.82 -11.41
CA ASP A 116 1.91 -14.64 -12.81
C ASP A 116 2.74 -13.36 -12.99
N THR A 117 2.41 -12.29 -12.26
CA THR A 117 3.19 -11.05 -12.21
C THR A 117 4.60 -11.29 -11.67
N LEU A 118 4.73 -12.02 -10.56
CA LEU A 118 6.03 -12.39 -9.98
C LEU A 118 6.86 -13.32 -10.90
N LYS A 119 6.21 -13.98 -11.86
CA LYS A 119 6.85 -14.79 -12.91
C LYS A 119 7.10 -14.02 -14.22
N GLY A 120 6.92 -12.70 -14.21
CA GLY A 120 7.14 -11.82 -15.37
C GLY A 120 6.05 -11.91 -16.46
N ARG A 121 4.83 -12.34 -16.10
CA ARG A 121 3.69 -12.51 -17.02
C ARG A 121 2.45 -11.74 -16.60
N GLY A 122 2.61 -10.78 -15.70
CA GLY A 122 1.50 -9.98 -15.20
C GLY A 122 1.04 -8.88 -16.16
N PRO A 123 -0.14 -8.30 -15.93
CA PRO A 123 -0.62 -7.11 -16.62
C PRO A 123 0.33 -5.92 -16.40
N GLU A 124 0.44 -5.08 -17.42
CA GLU A 124 1.40 -3.95 -17.41
C GLU A 124 1.11 -2.95 -16.29
N ASP A 125 -0.15 -2.61 -16.06
CA ASP A 125 -0.61 -1.70 -15.01
C ASP A 125 -0.30 -2.22 -13.58
N VAL A 126 -0.46 -3.53 -13.36
CA VAL A 126 -0.08 -4.19 -12.10
C VAL A 126 1.43 -4.10 -11.88
N VAL A 127 2.21 -4.41 -12.93
CA VAL A 127 3.68 -4.36 -12.87
C VAL A 127 4.14 -2.94 -12.60
N GLU A 128 3.61 -1.93 -13.31
CA GLU A 128 3.97 -0.53 -13.16
C GLU A 128 3.73 -0.04 -11.72
N LEU A 129 2.52 -0.30 -11.19
CA LEU A 129 2.18 0.10 -9.83
C LEU A 129 3.05 -0.60 -8.78
N CYS A 130 3.30 -1.90 -8.94
CA CYS A 130 4.14 -2.66 -8.02
C CYS A 130 5.59 -2.17 -8.04
N LEU A 131 6.14 -1.83 -9.22
CA LEU A 131 7.49 -1.28 -9.34
C LEU A 131 7.59 0.11 -8.70
N GLU A 132 6.58 0.96 -8.88
CA GLU A 132 6.58 2.29 -8.25
C GLU A 132 6.50 2.19 -6.72
N LEU A 133 5.53 1.45 -6.19
CA LEU A 133 5.38 1.28 -4.74
C LEU A 133 6.61 0.61 -4.12
N GLY A 134 7.14 -0.41 -4.79
CA GLY A 134 8.36 -1.10 -4.35
C GLY A 134 9.59 -0.19 -4.37
N ALA A 135 9.75 0.65 -5.40
CA ALA A 135 10.83 1.61 -5.46
C ALA A 135 10.76 2.61 -4.30
N GLN A 136 9.55 3.12 -4.00
CA GLN A 136 9.34 4.00 -2.85
C GLN A 136 9.63 3.29 -1.51
N MET A 137 9.36 1.99 -1.40
CA MET A 137 9.72 1.19 -0.22
C MET A 137 11.24 1.08 -0.05
N LEU A 138 11.99 0.83 -1.13
CA LEU A 138 13.45 0.77 -1.10
C LEU A 138 14.08 2.11 -0.73
N ILE A 139 13.52 3.21 -1.24
CA ILE A 139 13.95 4.58 -0.91
C ILE A 139 13.62 4.91 0.55
N ALA A 140 12.39 4.65 0.98
CA ALA A 140 11.96 4.92 2.36
C ALA A 140 12.75 4.12 3.40
N SER A 141 13.27 2.95 3.02
CA SER A 141 14.10 2.08 3.85
C SER A 141 15.61 2.39 3.72
N GLU A 142 15.99 3.46 3.02
CA GLU A 142 17.38 3.91 2.83
C GLU A 142 18.30 2.86 2.16
N ILE A 143 17.70 1.93 1.37
CA ILE A 143 18.48 0.95 0.58
C ILE A 143 19.12 1.63 -0.62
N THR A 144 18.44 2.60 -1.21
CA THR A 144 18.95 3.48 -2.26
C THR A 144 18.21 4.82 -2.23
N ASP A 145 18.83 5.85 -2.72
CA ASP A 145 18.23 7.19 -2.94
C ASP A 145 17.85 7.42 -4.42
N ASP A 146 18.27 6.51 -5.31
CA ASP A 146 17.99 6.56 -6.74
C ASP A 146 16.78 5.71 -7.11
N ARG A 147 15.71 6.36 -7.59
CA ARG A 147 14.48 5.69 -8.04
C ARG A 147 14.73 4.70 -9.18
N GLN A 148 15.62 5.04 -10.14
CA GLN A 148 15.88 4.15 -11.26
C GLN A 148 16.63 2.89 -10.79
N ALA A 149 17.62 3.05 -9.92
CA ALA A 149 18.30 1.92 -9.30
C ALA A 149 17.34 1.02 -8.51
N ALA A 150 16.38 1.62 -7.76
CA ALA A 150 15.35 0.87 -7.07
C ALA A 150 14.49 0.03 -8.02
N VAL A 151 14.00 0.64 -9.11
CA VAL A 151 13.21 -0.05 -10.14
C VAL A 151 14.00 -1.19 -10.79
N ASP A 152 15.28 -0.96 -11.09
CA ASP A 152 16.14 -1.99 -11.71
C ASP A 152 16.39 -3.17 -10.75
N MET A 153 16.54 -2.91 -9.44
CA MET A 153 16.62 -3.96 -8.42
C MET A 153 15.35 -4.82 -8.39
N LEU A 154 14.17 -4.19 -8.43
CA LEU A 154 12.88 -4.89 -8.44
C LEU A 154 12.69 -5.71 -9.71
N LYS A 155 12.94 -5.14 -10.88
CA LYS A 155 12.89 -5.86 -12.16
C LYS A 155 13.79 -7.07 -12.15
N LYS A 156 15.02 -6.91 -11.67
CA LYS A 156 15.97 -8.01 -11.55
C LYS A 156 15.45 -9.14 -10.65
N SER A 157 14.75 -8.81 -9.57
CA SER A 157 14.17 -9.82 -8.68
C SER A 157 13.03 -10.63 -9.32
N ILE A 158 12.30 -10.02 -10.25
CA ILE A 158 11.29 -10.71 -11.05
C ILE A 158 11.98 -11.57 -12.12
N GLU A 159 12.94 -11.01 -12.85
CA GLU A 159 13.65 -11.68 -13.96
C GLU A 159 14.43 -12.92 -13.50
N ASN A 160 15.09 -12.86 -12.34
CA ASN A 160 15.85 -13.97 -11.79
C ASN A 160 15.03 -14.96 -10.96
N GLY A 161 13.73 -14.70 -10.76
CA GLY A 161 12.79 -15.56 -10.05
C GLY A 161 12.82 -15.43 -8.53
N SER A 162 13.72 -14.64 -7.94
CA SER A 162 13.85 -14.53 -6.48
C SER A 162 12.61 -13.94 -5.80
N ALA A 163 11.86 -13.07 -6.50
CA ALA A 163 10.59 -12.53 -6.01
C ALA A 163 9.54 -13.64 -5.89
N TYR A 164 9.43 -14.53 -6.88
CA TYR A 164 8.52 -15.68 -6.81
C TYR A 164 8.95 -16.69 -5.74
N GLU A 165 10.25 -16.96 -5.60
CA GLU A 165 10.77 -17.85 -4.56
C GLU A 165 10.43 -17.33 -3.16
N LYS A 166 10.56 -16.01 -2.94
CA LYS A 166 10.16 -15.38 -1.67
C LYS A 166 8.66 -15.49 -1.41
N PHE A 167 7.83 -15.37 -2.43
CA PHE A 167 6.38 -15.60 -2.29
C PHE A 167 6.07 -17.07 -1.94
N ALA A 168 6.73 -18.02 -2.58
CA ALA A 168 6.57 -19.45 -2.28
C ALA A 168 7.02 -19.84 -0.87
N GLU A 169 8.05 -19.17 -0.33
CA GLU A 169 8.48 -19.32 1.06
C GLU A 169 7.44 -18.75 2.05
N PHE A 170 6.72 -17.69 1.64
CA PHE A 170 5.72 -17.03 2.47
C PHE A 170 4.42 -17.82 2.60
N VAL A 171 4.01 -18.63 1.59
CA VAL A 171 2.76 -19.40 1.56
C VAL A 171 2.94 -20.77 2.18
#